data_03a7a5bd74d84a9e29148d54ff766731
#
_entry.id   03a7a5bd74d84a9e29148d54ff766731
#
_cell.length_a   1.000
_cell.length_b   1.000
_cell.length_c   1.000
_cell.angle_alpha   90.00
_cell.angle_beta   90.00
_cell.angle_gamma   90.00
#
_symmetry.space_group_name_H-M   'P 1'
#
loop_
_entity.id
_entity.type
_entity.pdbx_description
1 polymer ?
#
loop_
_entity_poly.entity_id
_entity_poly.type
_entity_poly.pdbx_seq_one_letter_code
_entity_poly.pdbx_strand_id
1 'polypeptide(L)'
;MTNKAYRYLFLILLGVALCNPTASSSAAEEQQGSHKAIAGIITQGPGGLRVKTPQGNTYQLNEMDQRHELEPFKEGDEVTVTVDENNNVIDMHPKGQEVTHRFVTGKLIYVGKMKNEIKLQTPEGEKIFSLAHLETKTKGLAEGTPVTVELNEAGTVIDLHRAEGGSGKN
;
A
#
# COMPACT_ATOMS: atom_id res chain seq x y z
N MET A 1 -31.58 30.67 -71.54
CA MET A 1 -32.67 30.73 -70.53
C MET A 1 -32.11 30.14 -69.22
N THR A 2 -31.51 30.96 -68.43
CA THR A 2 -31.91 31.53 -67.11
C THR A 2 -32.54 30.53 -66.16
N ASN A 3 -31.78 30.23 -65.03
CA ASN A 3 -32.17 30.57 -63.67
C ASN A 3 -31.15 29.95 -62.75
N LYS A 4 -30.36 30.79 -62.07
CA LYS A 4 -30.44 31.37 -60.71
C LYS A 4 -30.56 30.30 -59.65
N ALA A 5 -29.46 30.10 -58.98
CA ALA A 5 -29.12 30.55 -57.62
C ALA A 5 -30.09 30.06 -56.51
N TYR A 6 -29.53 29.35 -55.54
CA TYR A 6 -29.66 29.78 -54.11
C TYR A 6 -28.60 29.09 -53.25
N ARG A 7 -27.77 29.90 -52.68
CA ARG A 7 -26.83 29.61 -51.59
C ARG A 7 -27.63 29.31 -50.35
N TYR A 8 -27.36 28.23 -49.67
CA TYR A 8 -27.57 28.14 -48.23
C TYR A 8 -26.33 27.52 -47.60
N LEU A 9 -25.60 28.40 -46.97
CA LEU A 9 -24.50 28.15 -46.09
C LEU A 9 -25.10 27.63 -44.75
N PHE A 10 -24.97 26.35 -44.48
CA PHE A 10 -25.26 25.81 -43.17
C PHE A 10 -23.95 25.55 -42.43
N LEU A 11 -23.60 26.49 -41.60
CA LEU A 11 -22.54 26.35 -40.60
C LEU A 11 -23.07 25.46 -39.50
N ILE A 12 -22.67 24.18 -39.49
CA ILE A 12 -22.87 23.27 -38.36
C ILE A 12 -21.62 23.37 -37.50
N LEU A 13 -21.71 24.13 -36.42
CA LEU A 13 -20.75 24.14 -35.32
C LEU A 13 -20.92 22.81 -34.58
N LEU A 14 -20.05 21.84 -34.87
CA LEU A 14 -19.96 20.62 -34.10
C LEU A 14 -19.10 20.92 -32.85
N GLY A 15 -19.76 21.24 -31.75
CA GLY A 15 -19.13 21.32 -30.42
C GLY A 15 -18.68 19.93 -29.99
N VAL A 16 -17.38 19.68 -30.09
CA VAL A 16 -16.75 18.51 -29.49
C VAL A 16 -16.62 18.81 -28.00
N ALA A 17 -17.54 18.30 -27.20
CA ALA A 17 -17.40 18.23 -25.77
C ALA A 17 -16.30 17.20 -25.45
N LEU A 18 -15.09 17.68 -25.15
CA LEU A 18 -14.04 16.90 -24.54
C LEU A 18 -14.48 16.55 -23.11
N CYS A 19 -15.15 15.41 -22.96
CA CYS A 19 -15.23 14.75 -21.64
C CYS A 19 -13.84 14.24 -21.29
N ASN A 20 -13.09 15.00 -20.51
CA ASN A 20 -11.95 14.47 -19.78
C ASN A 20 -12.49 13.52 -18.71
N PRO A 21 -12.18 12.22 -18.76
CA PRO A 21 -12.35 11.39 -17.58
C PRO A 21 -11.26 11.84 -16.58
N THR A 22 -11.63 12.68 -15.64
CA THR A 22 -10.82 12.87 -14.44
C THR A 22 -10.84 11.54 -13.69
N ALA A 23 -9.79 10.77 -13.88
CA ALA A 23 -9.51 9.60 -13.07
C ALA A 23 -9.31 10.07 -11.63
N SER A 24 -10.34 9.89 -10.82
CA SER A 24 -10.24 10.00 -9.36
C SER A 24 -9.52 8.76 -8.84
N SER A 25 -8.19 8.80 -8.85
CA SER A 25 -7.34 7.75 -8.25
C SER A 25 -6.53 8.25 -7.05
N SER A 26 -6.92 9.36 -6.43
CA SER A 26 -6.09 9.95 -5.38
C SER A 26 -6.58 9.77 -3.94
N ALA A 27 -7.71 9.09 -3.73
CA ALA A 27 -8.23 8.94 -2.36
C ALA A 27 -7.69 7.70 -1.63
N ALA A 28 -7.05 6.75 -2.32
CA ALA A 28 -6.47 5.55 -1.71
C ALA A 28 -4.99 5.71 -1.34
N GLU A 29 -4.28 6.65 -1.96
CA GLU A 29 -2.83 6.85 -1.70
C GLU A 29 -2.53 7.66 -0.43
N GLU A 30 -3.47 8.47 0.08
CA GLU A 30 -3.23 9.29 1.28
C GLU A 30 -3.37 8.54 2.61
N GLN A 31 -3.85 7.28 2.60
CA GLN A 31 -3.94 6.46 3.81
C GLN A 31 -2.82 5.42 3.93
N GLN A 32 -2.04 5.22 2.89
CA GLN A 32 -0.82 4.45 2.96
C GLN A 32 0.26 5.30 3.62
N GLY A 33 0.89 4.80 4.68
CA GLY A 33 2.19 5.31 5.09
C GLY A 33 3.08 5.47 3.85
N SER A 34 4.15 6.24 3.90
CA SER A 34 5.00 6.49 2.72
C SER A 34 5.76 5.23 2.29
N HIS A 35 5.01 4.22 1.85
CA HIS A 35 5.56 2.96 1.36
C HIS A 35 6.11 3.14 -0.05
N LYS A 36 7.22 2.46 -0.33
CA LYS A 36 7.84 2.45 -1.67
C LYS A 36 7.97 1.03 -2.15
N ALA A 37 7.42 0.77 -3.34
CA ALA A 37 7.67 -0.47 -4.07
C ALA A 37 9.00 -0.34 -4.85
N ILE A 38 9.91 -1.26 -4.63
CA ILE A 38 11.26 -1.24 -5.20
C ILE A 38 11.56 -2.59 -5.84
N ALA A 39 11.83 -2.58 -7.14
CA ALA A 39 12.26 -3.80 -7.84
C ALA A 39 13.71 -4.13 -7.50
N GLY A 40 14.00 -5.43 -7.38
CA GLY A 40 15.35 -5.91 -7.11
C GLY A 40 15.54 -7.38 -7.47
N ILE A 41 16.72 -7.88 -7.17
CA ILE A 41 17.10 -9.29 -7.37
C ILE A 41 17.56 -9.85 -6.05
N ILE A 42 17.15 -11.07 -5.73
CA ILE A 42 17.59 -11.79 -4.55
C ILE A 42 19.06 -12.19 -4.74
N THR A 43 19.87 -11.89 -3.74
CA THR A 43 21.30 -12.27 -3.70
C THR A 43 21.64 -12.91 -2.36
N GLN A 44 22.61 -13.81 -2.35
CA GLN A 44 23.17 -14.36 -1.11
C GLN A 44 24.20 -13.40 -0.53
N GLY A 45 24.19 -13.21 0.78
CA GLY A 45 25.17 -12.37 1.46
C GLY A 45 25.42 -12.83 2.91
N PRO A 46 26.34 -12.17 3.62
CA PRO A 46 26.51 -12.40 5.06
C PRO A 46 25.20 -12.16 5.79
N GLY A 47 24.75 -13.17 6.54
CA GLY A 47 23.47 -13.10 7.29
C GLY A 47 22.23 -13.51 6.49
N GLY A 48 22.38 -14.14 5.29
CA GLY A 48 21.27 -14.70 4.55
C GLY A 48 20.94 -13.97 3.24
N LEU A 49 19.70 -14.07 2.81
CA LEU A 49 19.23 -13.47 1.56
C LEU A 49 19.08 -11.96 1.69
N ARG A 50 19.31 -11.29 0.58
CA ARG A 50 19.20 -9.83 0.42
C ARG A 50 18.56 -9.49 -0.90
N VAL A 51 17.88 -8.36 -0.95
CA VAL A 51 17.42 -7.77 -2.21
C VAL A 51 18.40 -6.69 -2.63
N LYS A 52 19.00 -6.84 -3.80
CA LYS A 52 19.85 -5.82 -4.43
C LYS A 52 19.06 -5.10 -5.51
N THR A 53 19.00 -3.78 -5.42
CA THR A 53 18.29 -2.94 -6.40
C THR A 53 19.19 -2.50 -7.54
N PRO A 54 18.63 -2.08 -8.69
CA PRO A 54 19.41 -1.51 -9.81
C PRO A 54 20.21 -0.26 -9.40
N GLN A 55 19.79 0.47 -8.38
CA GLN A 55 20.47 1.65 -7.86
C GLN A 55 21.62 1.30 -6.92
N GLY A 56 21.85 0.01 -6.65
CA GLY A 56 22.92 -0.48 -5.79
C GLY A 56 22.57 -0.56 -4.29
N ASN A 57 21.36 -0.19 -3.91
CA ASN A 57 20.89 -0.38 -2.54
C ASN A 57 20.72 -1.88 -2.23
N THR A 58 20.88 -2.22 -0.95
CA THR A 58 20.72 -3.60 -0.49
C THR A 58 19.84 -3.63 0.73
N TYR A 59 18.81 -4.46 0.69
CA TYR A 59 17.88 -4.70 1.80
C TYR A 59 18.13 -6.09 2.35
N GLN A 60 18.38 -6.21 3.65
CA GLN A 60 18.53 -7.49 4.31
C GLN A 60 17.14 -8.11 4.51
N LEU A 61 16.96 -9.35 4.08
CA LEU A 61 15.75 -10.11 4.33
C LEU A 61 15.90 -10.90 5.64
N ASN A 62 14.90 -10.86 6.46
CA ASN A 62 14.81 -11.72 7.63
C ASN A 62 13.94 -12.96 7.32
N GLU A 63 13.92 -13.93 8.21
CA GLU A 63 13.14 -15.14 8.00
C GLU A 63 11.62 -14.87 7.91
N MET A 64 11.16 -13.76 8.47
CA MET A 64 9.73 -13.39 8.44
C MET A 64 9.33 -12.86 7.07
N ASP A 65 10.22 -12.11 6.40
CA ASP A 65 9.97 -11.56 5.06
C ASP A 65 9.77 -12.67 4.02
N GLN A 66 10.30 -13.87 4.29
CA GLN A 66 10.24 -15.03 3.40
C GLN A 66 9.03 -15.95 3.66
N ARG A 67 8.26 -15.73 4.73
CA ARG A 67 7.18 -16.66 5.16
C ARG A 67 5.85 -16.43 4.47
N HIS A 68 5.71 -15.36 3.71
CA HIS A 68 4.43 -14.99 3.12
C HIS A 68 4.15 -15.66 1.78
N GLU A 69 5.18 -16.22 1.15
CA GLU A 69 5.07 -16.93 -0.12
C GLU A 69 4.97 -18.45 0.09
N LEU A 70 4.19 -19.10 -0.75
CA LEU A 70 4.05 -20.57 -0.73
C LEU A 70 5.36 -21.30 -1.08
N GLU A 71 6.24 -20.64 -1.83
CA GLU A 71 7.57 -21.12 -2.15
C GLU A 71 8.62 -20.10 -1.68
N PRO A 72 9.69 -20.55 -1.02
CA PRO A 72 10.76 -19.65 -0.58
C PRO A 72 11.51 -19.08 -1.78
N PHE A 73 11.78 -17.78 -1.72
CA PHE A 73 12.62 -17.10 -2.71
C PHE A 73 14.03 -17.65 -2.72
N LYS A 74 14.65 -17.63 -3.91
CA LYS A 74 16.00 -18.13 -4.15
C LYS A 74 16.87 -17.02 -4.74
N GLU A 75 18.18 -17.22 -4.64
CA GLU A 75 19.15 -16.36 -5.30
C GLU A 75 18.88 -16.30 -6.82
N GLY A 76 18.85 -15.08 -7.35
CA GLY A 76 18.54 -14.79 -8.75
C GLY A 76 17.09 -14.45 -9.02
N ASP A 77 16.17 -14.67 -8.08
CA ASP A 77 14.77 -14.32 -8.28
C ASP A 77 14.59 -12.80 -8.37
N GLU A 78 13.81 -12.37 -9.36
CA GLU A 78 13.39 -10.97 -9.48
C GLU A 78 12.15 -10.72 -8.62
N VAL A 79 12.25 -9.71 -7.76
CA VAL A 79 11.20 -9.38 -6.79
C VAL A 79 10.86 -7.89 -6.79
N THR A 80 9.69 -7.59 -6.26
CA THR A 80 9.32 -6.25 -5.81
C THR A 80 9.20 -6.29 -4.29
N VAL A 81 9.95 -5.45 -3.60
CA VAL A 81 9.82 -5.27 -2.14
C VAL A 81 9.08 -3.97 -1.85
N THR A 82 8.22 -4.01 -0.84
CA THR A 82 7.61 -2.82 -0.25
C THR A 82 8.38 -2.46 1.01
N VAL A 83 8.82 -1.21 1.11
CA VAL A 83 9.53 -0.70 2.28
C VAL A 83 8.74 0.41 2.95
N ASP A 84 8.85 0.45 4.29
CA ASP A 84 8.25 1.49 5.11
C ASP A 84 9.08 2.80 5.09
N GLU A 85 8.63 3.79 5.84
CA GLU A 85 9.28 5.10 5.99
C GLU A 85 10.69 5.02 6.60
N ASN A 86 11.03 3.90 7.25
CA ASN A 86 12.35 3.64 7.83
C ASN A 86 13.24 2.78 6.92
N ASN A 87 12.80 2.49 5.70
CA ASN A 87 13.42 1.57 4.75
C ASN A 87 13.52 0.12 5.26
N ASN A 88 12.63 -0.31 6.14
CA ASN A 88 12.47 -1.73 6.46
C ASN A 88 11.59 -2.39 5.40
N VAL A 89 11.95 -3.60 4.98
CA VAL A 89 11.09 -4.42 4.13
C VAL A 89 9.88 -4.84 4.96
N ILE A 90 8.70 -4.52 4.48
CA ILE A 90 7.43 -4.89 5.13
C ILE A 90 6.66 -5.93 4.31
N ASP A 91 6.96 -6.03 3.02
CA ASP A 91 6.38 -7.04 2.15
C ASP A 91 7.26 -7.30 0.93
N MET A 92 7.08 -8.47 0.28
CA MET A 92 7.86 -8.88 -0.88
C MET A 92 7.06 -9.85 -1.76
N HIS A 93 7.10 -9.63 -3.07
CA HIS A 93 6.41 -10.45 -4.08
C HIS A 93 7.30 -10.71 -5.29
N PRO A 94 7.05 -11.77 -6.07
CA PRO A 94 7.64 -11.94 -7.39
C PRO A 94 7.42 -10.69 -8.25
N LYS A 95 8.42 -10.30 -9.02
CA LYS A 95 8.32 -9.14 -9.90
C LYS A 95 7.16 -9.29 -10.89
N GLY A 96 6.33 -8.26 -10.97
CA GLY A 96 5.17 -8.23 -11.87
C GLY A 96 3.92 -8.90 -11.30
N GLN A 97 3.97 -9.42 -10.09
CA GLN A 97 2.77 -9.85 -9.39
C GLN A 97 1.97 -8.61 -8.95
N GLU A 98 0.68 -8.64 -9.20
CA GLU A 98 -0.22 -7.62 -8.68
C GLU A 98 -0.45 -7.85 -7.18
N VAL A 99 -0.27 -6.81 -6.40
CA VAL A 99 -0.36 -6.84 -4.94
C VAL A 99 -1.60 -6.08 -4.51
N THR A 100 -2.40 -6.70 -3.64
CA THR A 100 -3.62 -6.08 -3.10
C THR A 100 -3.57 -6.10 -1.58
N HIS A 101 -3.10 -5.01 -0.98
CA HIS A 101 -3.15 -4.84 0.45
C HIS A 101 -4.54 -4.37 0.91
N ARG A 102 -4.89 -4.73 2.13
CA ARG A 102 -6.14 -4.29 2.78
C ARG A 102 -5.82 -3.40 3.96
N PHE A 103 -6.57 -2.31 4.09
CA PHE A 103 -6.42 -1.36 5.17
C PHE A 103 -7.61 -1.45 6.12
N VAL A 104 -7.34 -1.52 7.41
CA VAL A 104 -8.36 -1.53 8.45
C VAL A 104 -8.09 -0.40 9.42
N THR A 105 -8.94 0.61 9.40
CA THR A 105 -8.85 1.76 10.31
C THR A 105 -9.82 1.60 11.46
N GLY A 106 -9.32 1.90 12.68
CA GLY A 106 -10.14 1.85 13.88
C GLY A 106 -9.49 2.61 15.04
N LYS A 107 -10.22 2.73 16.14
CA LYS A 107 -9.67 3.28 17.39
C LYS A 107 -8.99 2.16 18.17
N LEU A 108 -7.76 2.41 18.60
CA LEU A 108 -7.01 1.46 19.42
C LEU A 108 -7.73 1.25 20.78
N ILE A 109 -8.12 0.01 21.08
CA ILE A 109 -8.70 -0.36 22.36
C ILE A 109 -7.60 -0.73 23.34
N TYR A 110 -6.65 -1.59 22.91
CA TYR A 110 -5.48 -1.94 23.70
C TYR A 110 -4.36 -2.53 22.86
N VAL A 111 -3.14 -2.55 23.47
CA VAL A 111 -1.97 -3.24 22.94
C VAL A 111 -1.63 -4.40 23.90
N GLY A 112 -1.80 -5.62 23.43
CA GLY A 112 -1.54 -6.86 24.18
C GLY A 112 -0.06 -7.24 24.12
N LYS A 113 0.78 -6.63 24.95
CA LYS A 113 2.25 -6.84 24.92
C LYS A 113 2.68 -8.31 25.07
N MET A 114 1.96 -9.10 25.86
CA MET A 114 2.29 -10.51 26.06
C MET A 114 1.90 -11.41 24.89
N LYS A 115 0.95 -10.98 24.09
CA LYS A 115 0.42 -11.75 22.96
C LYS A 115 0.82 -11.18 21.60
N ASN A 116 1.59 -10.08 21.59
CA ASN A 116 1.92 -9.35 20.38
C ASN A 116 0.68 -9.08 19.52
N GLU A 117 -0.35 -8.50 20.14
CA GLU A 117 -1.61 -8.22 19.47
C GLU A 117 -2.09 -6.80 19.75
N ILE A 118 -2.86 -6.26 18.84
CA ILE A 118 -3.66 -5.06 19.07
C ILE A 118 -5.13 -5.35 18.85
N LYS A 119 -5.96 -4.59 19.55
CA LYS A 119 -7.41 -4.63 19.39
C LYS A 119 -7.92 -3.27 18.97
N LEU A 120 -8.67 -3.24 17.90
CA LEU A 120 -9.27 -2.03 17.33
C LEU A 120 -10.79 -2.07 17.42
N GLN A 121 -11.39 -0.93 17.73
CA GLN A 121 -12.81 -0.67 17.48
C GLN A 121 -12.95 -0.13 16.07
N THR A 122 -13.51 -0.93 15.19
CA THR A 122 -13.84 -0.55 13.81
C THR A 122 -15.34 -0.31 13.64
N PRO A 123 -15.80 0.29 12.53
CA PRO A 123 -17.23 0.40 12.24
C PRO A 123 -17.97 -0.94 12.20
N GLU A 124 -17.25 -2.03 11.87
CA GLU A 124 -17.78 -3.39 11.77
C GLU A 124 -17.73 -4.16 13.11
N GLY A 125 -17.21 -3.54 14.17
CA GLY A 125 -17.02 -4.13 15.48
C GLY A 125 -15.56 -4.23 15.92
N GLU A 126 -15.32 -4.95 17.00
CA GLU A 126 -13.96 -5.17 17.52
C GLU A 126 -13.20 -6.17 16.66
N LYS A 127 -11.96 -5.84 16.32
CA LYS A 127 -11.03 -6.70 15.59
C LYS A 127 -9.71 -6.81 16.33
N ILE A 128 -9.14 -8.02 16.34
CA ILE A 128 -7.84 -8.30 16.95
C ILE A 128 -6.88 -8.66 15.82
N PHE A 129 -5.68 -8.08 15.88
CA PHE A 129 -4.61 -8.30 14.91
C PHE A 129 -3.35 -8.72 15.64
N SER A 130 -2.71 -9.81 15.15
CA SER A 130 -1.38 -10.19 15.59
C SER A 130 -0.35 -9.26 14.96
N LEU A 131 0.54 -8.72 15.76
CA LEU A 131 1.58 -7.77 15.31
C LEU A 131 2.85 -8.45 14.83
N ALA A 132 2.99 -9.76 15.06
CA ALA A 132 4.23 -10.49 14.81
C ALA A 132 5.44 -9.74 15.41
N HIS A 133 6.19 -8.99 14.59
CA HIS A 133 7.40 -8.23 15.02
C HIS A 133 7.20 -6.70 14.98
N LEU A 134 5.97 -6.24 14.83
CA LEU A 134 5.64 -4.80 14.72
C LEU A 134 5.45 -4.10 16.07
N GLU A 135 5.91 -4.68 17.18
CA GLU A 135 5.74 -4.11 18.51
C GLU A 135 6.37 -2.72 18.63
N THR A 136 7.41 -2.46 17.86
CA THR A 136 8.06 -1.14 17.81
C THR A 136 7.14 -0.06 17.25
N LYS A 137 6.26 -0.40 16.32
CA LYS A 137 5.28 0.51 15.70
C LYS A 137 4.18 0.93 16.69
N THR A 138 3.98 0.16 17.76
CA THR A 138 2.99 0.49 18.80
C THR A 138 3.51 1.45 19.87
N LYS A 139 4.81 1.74 19.88
CA LYS A 139 5.40 2.66 20.85
C LYS A 139 4.78 4.05 20.73
N GLY A 140 4.29 4.56 21.87
CA GLY A 140 3.66 5.89 21.90
C GLY A 140 2.22 5.93 21.40
N LEU A 141 1.62 4.81 21.03
CA LEU A 141 0.18 4.72 20.78
C LEU A 141 -0.57 4.60 22.11
N ALA A 142 -1.51 5.50 22.35
CA ALA A 142 -2.42 5.45 23.49
C ALA A 142 -3.77 4.84 23.08
N GLU A 143 -4.49 4.28 24.05
CA GLU A 143 -5.89 3.88 23.85
C GLU A 143 -6.72 5.04 23.30
N GLY A 144 -7.63 4.76 22.40
CA GLY A 144 -8.44 5.77 21.69
C GLY A 144 -7.75 6.40 20.48
N THR A 145 -6.44 6.18 20.26
CA THR A 145 -5.74 6.67 19.06
C THR A 145 -6.33 6.03 17.82
N PRO A 146 -6.71 6.82 16.79
CA PRO A 146 -7.03 6.28 15.49
C PRO A 146 -5.78 5.67 14.85
N VAL A 147 -5.88 4.42 14.41
CA VAL A 147 -4.77 3.71 13.74
C VAL A 147 -5.29 3.00 12.50
N THR A 148 -4.42 2.83 11.52
CA THR A 148 -4.64 2.00 10.35
C THR A 148 -3.66 0.83 10.39
N VAL A 149 -4.21 -0.36 10.21
CA VAL A 149 -3.47 -1.62 10.05
C VAL A 149 -3.48 -1.97 8.58
N GLU A 150 -2.34 -2.26 8.01
CA GLU A 150 -2.18 -2.79 6.66
C GLU A 150 -1.98 -4.29 6.70
N LEU A 151 -2.73 -4.99 5.88
CA LEU A 151 -2.73 -6.44 5.76
C LEU A 151 -2.35 -6.84 4.35
N ASN A 152 -1.47 -7.82 4.21
CA ASN A 152 -1.22 -8.46 2.92
C ASN A 152 -2.38 -9.37 2.49
N GLU A 153 -2.25 -10.06 1.35
CA GLU A 153 -3.26 -10.96 0.79
C GLU A 153 -3.59 -12.14 1.73
N ALA A 154 -2.61 -12.59 2.52
CA ALA A 154 -2.81 -13.65 3.51
C ALA A 154 -3.52 -13.16 4.78
N GLY A 155 -3.75 -11.85 4.90
CA GLY A 155 -4.35 -11.23 6.08
C GLY A 155 -3.37 -11.05 7.25
N THR A 156 -2.08 -11.12 6.98
CA THR A 156 -1.03 -10.82 7.95
C THR A 156 -0.81 -9.33 8.03
N VAL A 157 -0.62 -8.82 9.24
CA VAL A 157 -0.26 -7.41 9.45
C VAL A 157 1.17 -7.18 8.97
N ILE A 158 1.32 -6.29 8.00
CA ILE A 158 2.62 -5.90 7.44
C ILE A 158 3.02 -4.49 7.86
N ASP A 159 2.06 -3.63 8.20
CA ASP A 159 2.34 -2.32 8.78
C ASP A 159 1.20 -1.82 9.68
N LEU A 160 1.55 -0.84 10.51
CA LEU A 160 0.67 -0.16 11.43
C LEU A 160 1.12 1.29 11.60
N HIS A 161 0.22 2.24 11.40
CA HIS A 161 0.50 3.67 11.61
C HIS A 161 -0.70 4.41 12.20
N ARG A 162 -0.47 5.61 12.73
CA ARG A 162 -1.57 6.49 13.13
C ARG A 162 -2.39 6.85 11.90
N ALA A 163 -3.69 6.63 11.97
CA ALA A 163 -4.57 7.21 10.97
C ALA A 163 -4.45 8.73 11.08
N GLU A 164 -4.13 9.40 9.98
CA GLU A 164 -4.19 10.84 9.92
C GLU A 164 -5.62 11.26 10.27
N GLY A 165 -5.78 12.02 11.32
CA GLY A 165 -7.07 12.50 11.75
C GLY A 165 -7.65 13.35 10.63
N GLY A 166 -8.70 12.86 9.98
CA GLY A 166 -9.52 13.71 9.16
C GLY A 166 -9.88 14.94 9.99
N SER A 167 -9.23 16.04 9.69
CA SER A 167 -9.55 17.35 10.28
C SER A 167 -11.00 17.66 9.91
N GLY A 168 -11.93 17.21 10.77
CA GLY A 168 -13.31 17.65 10.70
C GLY A 168 -13.29 19.15 10.77
N LYS A 169 -13.44 19.80 9.63
CA LYS A 169 -13.85 21.20 9.61
C LYS A 169 -15.27 21.24 10.16
N ASN A 170 -15.38 21.68 11.41
CA ASN A 170 -16.62 22.25 11.94
C ASN A 170 -16.89 23.59 11.28
#